data_3a8ca7df0312a4fd7ab97dc89d5d48f6
#
_entry.id   3a8ca7df0312a4fd7ab97dc89d5d48f6
#
_cell.length_a   1.000
_cell.length_b   1.000
_cell.length_c   1.000
_cell.angle_alpha   90.00
_cell.angle_beta   90.00
_cell.angle_gamma   90.00
#
_symmetry.space_group_name_H-M   'P 1'
#
loop_
_entity.id
_entity.type
_entity.pdbx_description
1 polymer ?
#
loop_
_entity_poly.entity_id
_entity_poly.type
_entity_poly.pdbx_seq_one_letter_code
_entity_poly.pdbx_strand_id
1 'polypeptide(L)'
;MRKIYIMLLMSSVVLLTACDMLDIQPTGKVIPQTLAEYRALIATAYKTVPDARGLACFRSDELYVKDDSWEQDRYGKIECWDDFSAPGQTTAFEWKNFYSIMFTVNYTIEERESINEGSEEDINQLIGECYLLRAYMHFLLVNLYGQPYTRPGALETTAVPLK
;
A
#
# COMPACT_ATOMS: atom_id res chain seq x y z
N MET A 1 -45.62 20.00 36.85
CA MET A 1 -45.25 20.10 35.42
C MET A 1 -43.82 20.61 35.22
N ARG A 2 -43.43 21.77 35.77
CA ARG A 2 -42.10 22.35 35.59
C ARG A 2 -40.92 21.44 36.05
N LYS A 3 -41.07 20.62 37.10
CA LYS A 3 -40.04 19.63 37.55
C LYS A 3 -39.84 18.48 36.57
N ILE A 4 -40.91 18.07 35.90
CA ILE A 4 -40.84 16.95 34.90
C ILE A 4 -40.08 17.41 33.63
N TYR A 5 -40.28 18.65 33.18
CA TYR A 5 -39.52 19.22 32.05
C TYR A 5 -38.04 19.34 32.36
N ILE A 6 -37.69 19.73 33.59
CA ILE A 6 -36.28 19.82 34.02
C ILE A 6 -35.61 18.42 34.06
N MET A 7 -36.30 17.41 34.54
CA MET A 7 -35.80 16.02 34.50
C MET A 7 -35.63 15.46 33.10
N LEU A 8 -36.58 15.76 32.21
CA LEU A 8 -36.48 15.37 30.79
C LEU A 8 -35.33 16.08 30.07
N LEU A 9 -35.11 17.37 30.39
CA LEU A 9 -34.01 18.13 29.82
C LEU A 9 -32.64 17.63 30.32
N MET A 10 -32.50 17.30 31.60
CA MET A 10 -31.28 16.71 32.16
C MET A 10 -31.01 15.30 31.59
N SER A 11 -32.04 14.48 31.38
CA SER A 11 -31.89 13.15 30.75
C SER A 11 -31.45 13.26 29.29
N SER A 12 -31.90 14.28 28.55
CA SER A 12 -31.50 14.52 27.15
C SER A 12 -30.03 14.96 27.02
N VAL A 13 -29.51 15.72 27.98
CA VAL A 13 -28.11 16.19 27.98
C VAL A 13 -27.14 15.02 28.26
N VAL A 14 -27.50 14.06 29.10
CA VAL A 14 -26.67 12.88 29.42
C VAL A 14 -26.56 11.92 28.21
N LEU A 15 -27.57 11.90 27.33
CA LEU A 15 -27.54 11.05 26.13
C LEU A 15 -26.63 11.60 25.01
N LEU A 16 -26.26 12.87 25.06
CA LEU A 16 -25.40 13.51 24.06
C LEU A 16 -23.89 13.31 24.31
N THR A 17 -23.49 12.86 25.50
CA THR A 17 -22.08 12.63 25.86
C THR A 17 -21.61 11.18 25.61
N ALA A 18 -22.45 10.31 25.04
CA ALA A 18 -22.14 8.89 24.84
C ALA A 18 -21.28 8.58 23.60
N CYS A 19 -20.94 9.58 22.79
CA CYS A 19 -20.17 9.35 21.54
C CYS A 19 -18.69 9.03 21.77
N ASP A 20 -18.13 9.37 22.93
CA ASP A 20 -16.69 9.20 23.20
C ASP A 20 -16.32 7.73 23.62
N MET A 21 -17.33 6.91 23.90
CA MET A 21 -17.12 5.50 24.29
C MET A 21 -16.93 4.54 23.09
N LEU A 22 -17.04 5.03 21.86
CA LEU A 22 -16.91 4.22 20.64
C LEU A 22 -15.56 4.35 19.95
N ASP A 23 -14.66 5.20 20.45
CA ASP A 23 -13.29 5.29 19.94
C ASP A 23 -12.44 4.14 20.49
N ILE A 24 -12.81 2.92 20.09
CA ILE A 24 -12.04 1.71 20.42
C ILE A 24 -10.82 1.70 19.50
N GLN A 25 -9.70 2.14 20.03
CA GLN A 25 -8.41 1.99 19.36
C GLN A 25 -8.16 0.50 19.06
N PRO A 26 -7.80 0.13 17.82
CA PRO A 26 -7.54 -1.27 17.48
C PRO A 26 -6.40 -1.81 18.35
N THR A 27 -6.70 -2.78 19.19
CA THR A 27 -5.70 -3.44 20.05
C THR A 27 -4.64 -4.11 19.17
N GLY A 28 -3.36 -3.75 19.40
CA GLY A 28 -2.23 -4.34 18.70
C GLY A 28 -1.80 -3.63 17.40
N LYS A 29 -2.39 -2.48 17.05
CA LYS A 29 -1.91 -1.61 15.98
C LYS A 29 -1.59 -0.22 16.55
N VAL A 30 -0.39 0.27 16.26
CA VAL A 30 0.00 1.64 16.57
C VAL A 30 -0.47 2.52 15.42
N ILE A 31 -1.29 3.53 15.73
CA ILE A 31 -1.60 4.61 14.79
C ILE A 31 -0.46 5.62 14.90
N PRO A 32 0.34 5.83 13.85
CA PRO A 32 1.46 6.75 13.91
C PRO A 32 0.96 8.18 14.14
N GLN A 33 1.66 8.92 14.98
CA GLN A 33 1.37 10.32 15.29
C GLN A 33 2.59 11.23 15.10
N THR A 34 3.78 10.68 15.35
CA THR A 34 5.03 11.46 15.27
C THR A 34 5.73 11.25 13.93
N LEU A 35 6.54 12.22 13.53
CA LEU A 35 7.38 12.11 12.33
C LEU A 35 8.24 10.83 12.34
N ALA A 36 8.79 10.47 13.51
CA ALA A 36 9.62 9.28 13.66
C ALA A 36 8.84 7.98 13.39
N GLU A 37 7.60 7.89 13.84
CA GLU A 37 6.72 6.74 13.60
C GLU A 37 6.32 6.63 12.13
N TYR A 38 5.98 7.74 11.48
CA TYR A 38 5.71 7.76 10.04
C TYR A 38 6.96 7.39 9.22
N ARG A 39 8.16 7.85 9.61
CA ARG A 39 9.41 7.41 8.96
C ARG A 39 9.66 5.93 9.13
N ALA A 40 9.39 5.35 10.30
CA ALA A 40 9.51 3.91 10.53
C ALA A 40 8.51 3.11 9.66
N LEU A 41 7.30 3.62 9.52
CA LEU A 41 6.27 3.04 8.65
C LEU A 41 6.72 3.03 7.17
N ILE A 42 7.21 4.15 6.66
CA ILE A 42 7.71 4.27 5.28
C ILE A 42 9.00 3.44 5.08
N ALA A 43 9.91 3.40 6.06
CA ALA A 43 11.08 2.52 5.99
C ALA A 43 10.70 1.03 5.88
N THR A 44 9.61 0.63 6.52
CA THR A 44 9.06 -0.72 6.38
C THR A 44 8.49 -0.94 4.96
N ALA A 45 7.78 0.04 4.40
CA ALA A 45 7.29 -0.01 3.04
C ALA A 45 8.43 -0.18 2.01
N TYR A 46 9.55 0.54 2.17
CA TYR A 46 10.73 0.38 1.33
C TYR A 46 11.31 -1.05 1.36
N LYS A 47 11.36 -1.67 2.54
CA LYS A 47 11.89 -3.05 2.69
C LYS A 47 11.00 -4.11 2.04
N THR A 48 9.73 -3.80 1.81
CA THR A 48 8.76 -4.73 1.24
C THR A 48 8.50 -4.50 -0.25
N VAL A 49 9.25 -3.59 -0.90
CA VAL A 49 9.16 -3.36 -2.34
C VAL A 49 9.43 -4.67 -3.08
N PRO A 50 8.50 -5.13 -3.94
CA PRO A 50 8.69 -6.35 -4.70
C PRO A 50 9.88 -6.26 -5.67
N ASP A 51 10.66 -7.32 -5.78
CA ASP A 51 11.72 -7.45 -6.79
C ASP A 51 11.15 -7.77 -8.17
N ALA A 52 10.32 -6.86 -8.67
CA ALA A 52 9.64 -7.02 -9.95
C ALA A 52 10.61 -7.10 -11.14
N ARG A 53 11.74 -6.37 -11.05
CA ARG A 53 12.75 -6.39 -12.09
C ARG A 53 13.52 -7.70 -12.13
N GLY A 54 13.96 -8.20 -10.98
CA GLY A 54 14.64 -9.49 -10.87
C GLY A 54 13.74 -10.63 -11.35
N LEU A 55 12.47 -10.64 -10.95
CA LEU A 55 11.51 -11.63 -11.40
C LEU A 55 11.22 -11.55 -12.92
N ALA A 56 11.21 -10.34 -13.49
CA ALA A 56 11.00 -10.16 -14.93
C ALA A 56 12.16 -10.73 -15.78
N CYS A 57 13.37 -10.83 -15.22
CA CYS A 57 14.50 -11.46 -15.92
C CYS A 57 14.26 -12.95 -16.24
N PHE A 58 13.42 -13.65 -15.47
CA PHE A 58 13.00 -15.00 -15.80
C PHE A 58 12.12 -15.09 -17.07
N ARG A 59 11.60 -13.97 -17.57
CA ARG A 59 10.85 -13.89 -18.83
C ARG A 59 11.71 -13.51 -20.02
N SER A 60 13.01 -13.34 -19.79
CA SER A 60 13.98 -13.03 -20.86
C SER A 60 14.81 -14.28 -21.16
N ASP A 61 15.62 -14.18 -22.19
CA ASP A 61 16.60 -15.21 -22.59
C ASP A 61 17.92 -15.14 -21.78
N GLU A 62 17.99 -14.24 -20.80
CA GLU A 62 19.17 -14.06 -19.92
C GLU A 62 19.22 -15.08 -18.80
N LEU A 63 18.06 -15.57 -18.34
CA LEU A 63 17.93 -16.54 -17.26
C LEU A 63 17.17 -17.78 -17.73
N TYR A 64 17.58 -18.89 -17.19
CA TYR A 64 16.98 -20.19 -17.44
C TYR A 64 16.75 -20.93 -16.12
N VAL A 65 15.56 -21.44 -15.92
CA VAL A 65 15.21 -22.26 -14.75
C VAL A 65 15.49 -23.73 -15.09
N LYS A 66 16.45 -24.31 -14.38
CA LYS A 66 16.85 -25.70 -14.62
C LYS A 66 15.71 -26.66 -14.28
N ASP A 67 15.40 -27.59 -15.22
CA ASP A 67 14.46 -28.66 -14.99
C ASP A 67 14.91 -29.53 -13.79
N ASP A 68 13.94 -30.06 -13.07
CA ASP A 68 14.13 -30.89 -11.87
C ASP A 68 14.80 -30.19 -10.68
N SER A 69 14.83 -28.85 -10.67
CA SER A 69 15.29 -28.07 -9.54
C SER A 69 14.13 -27.55 -8.68
N TRP A 70 14.39 -27.27 -7.41
CA TRP A 70 13.42 -26.58 -6.53
C TRP A 70 13.02 -25.19 -7.07
N GLU A 71 13.83 -24.62 -7.95
CA GLU A 71 13.57 -23.35 -8.60
C GLU A 71 12.45 -23.44 -9.62
N GLN A 72 12.25 -24.61 -10.23
CA GLN A 72 11.16 -24.85 -11.18
C GLN A 72 9.80 -24.65 -10.54
N ASP A 73 9.60 -25.13 -9.32
CA ASP A 73 8.35 -24.91 -8.57
C ASP A 73 8.13 -23.43 -8.24
N ARG A 74 9.22 -22.68 -8.08
CA ARG A 74 9.19 -21.28 -7.65
C ARG A 74 9.11 -20.30 -8.81
N TYR A 75 9.87 -20.50 -9.85
CA TYR A 75 10.07 -19.54 -10.95
C TYR A 75 9.62 -20.05 -12.33
N GLY A 76 9.44 -21.35 -12.50
CA GLY A 76 9.11 -21.94 -13.80
C GLY A 76 7.85 -21.36 -14.43
N LYS A 77 6.86 -21.03 -13.64
CA LYS A 77 5.64 -20.35 -14.16
C LYS A 77 5.91 -18.96 -14.70
N ILE A 78 6.82 -18.22 -14.08
CA ILE A 78 7.24 -16.90 -14.57
C ILE A 78 7.99 -17.06 -15.89
N GLU A 79 8.91 -18.01 -15.99
CA GLU A 79 9.66 -18.34 -17.20
C GLU A 79 8.72 -18.72 -18.36
N CYS A 80 7.70 -19.52 -18.07
CA CYS A 80 6.71 -19.95 -19.06
C CYS A 80 5.63 -18.88 -19.36
N TRP A 81 5.73 -17.66 -18.82
CA TRP A 81 4.73 -16.60 -18.95
C TRP A 81 3.34 -17.00 -18.43
N ASP A 82 3.29 -17.92 -17.49
CA ASP A 82 2.08 -18.31 -16.79
C ASP A 82 1.88 -17.38 -15.58
N ASP A 83 0.97 -16.41 -15.72
CA ASP A 83 0.67 -15.46 -14.67
C ASP A 83 -0.25 -16.04 -13.58
N PHE A 84 -0.76 -17.24 -13.81
CA PHE A 84 -1.64 -17.91 -12.87
C PHE A 84 -0.84 -18.79 -11.93
N SER A 85 -0.54 -18.30 -10.73
CA SER A 85 0.07 -19.11 -9.67
C SER A 85 -0.98 -19.53 -8.64
N ALA A 86 -0.96 -20.83 -8.30
CA ALA A 86 -1.76 -21.30 -7.17
C ALA A 86 -1.25 -20.66 -5.86
N PRO A 87 -2.13 -20.26 -4.94
CA PRO A 87 -1.72 -19.67 -3.67
C PRO A 87 -0.71 -20.54 -2.94
N GLY A 88 0.42 -19.96 -2.56
CA GLY A 88 1.46 -20.60 -1.75
C GLY A 88 2.48 -21.46 -2.50
N GLN A 89 2.41 -21.61 -3.83
CA GLN A 89 3.30 -22.51 -4.58
C GLN A 89 4.38 -21.79 -5.40
N THR A 90 4.19 -20.54 -5.80
CA THR A 90 5.15 -19.82 -6.64
C THR A 90 5.29 -18.37 -6.24
N THR A 91 6.47 -17.81 -6.48
CA THR A 91 6.65 -16.36 -6.46
C THR A 91 5.94 -15.76 -7.67
N ALA A 92 5.00 -14.86 -7.44
CA ALA A 92 4.23 -14.22 -8.50
C ALA A 92 4.34 -12.70 -8.40
N PHE A 93 4.02 -12.03 -9.51
CA PHE A 93 3.86 -10.58 -9.53
C PHE A 93 2.49 -10.22 -8.90
N GLU A 94 2.40 -10.26 -7.58
CA GLU A 94 1.13 -10.02 -6.89
C GLU A 94 0.82 -8.52 -6.77
N TRP A 95 -0.32 -8.10 -7.30
CA TRP A 95 -0.84 -6.73 -7.13
C TRP A 95 -0.92 -6.29 -5.67
N LYS A 96 -1.27 -7.21 -4.79
CA LYS A 96 -1.42 -6.97 -3.36
C LYS A 96 -0.20 -6.31 -2.75
N ASN A 97 1.01 -6.75 -3.09
CA ASN A 97 2.24 -6.24 -2.52
C ASN A 97 2.48 -4.78 -2.91
N PHE A 98 2.26 -4.45 -4.17
CA PHE A 98 2.38 -3.06 -4.67
C PHE A 98 1.32 -2.14 -4.04
N TYR A 99 0.06 -2.58 -4.01
CA TYR A 99 -1.02 -1.76 -3.45
C TYR A 99 -0.97 -1.65 -1.94
N SER A 100 -0.39 -2.60 -1.21
CA SER A 100 -0.12 -2.45 0.23
C SER A 100 0.85 -1.31 0.52
N ILE A 101 1.89 -1.18 -0.31
CA ILE A 101 2.84 -0.06 -0.21
C ILE A 101 2.13 1.26 -0.56
N MET A 102 1.39 1.28 -1.67
CA MET A 102 0.64 2.47 -2.09
C MET A 102 -0.39 2.91 -1.05
N PHE A 103 -1.06 1.97 -0.39
CA PHE A 103 -1.94 2.28 0.74
C PHE A 103 -1.19 3.00 1.87
N THR A 104 -0.03 2.47 2.25
CA THR A 104 0.81 3.05 3.32
C THR A 104 1.27 4.47 2.97
N VAL A 105 1.75 4.69 1.75
CA VAL A 105 2.22 6.02 1.34
C VAL A 105 1.07 7.00 1.15
N ASN A 106 -0.07 6.57 0.62
CA ASN A 106 -1.25 7.43 0.49
C ASN A 106 -1.78 7.85 1.88
N TYR A 107 -1.87 6.91 2.81
CA TYR A 107 -2.21 7.20 4.20
C TYR A 107 -1.28 8.27 4.80
N THR A 108 0.04 8.11 4.64
CA THR A 108 1.01 9.09 5.14
C THR A 108 0.84 10.47 4.49
N ILE A 109 0.53 10.51 3.18
CA ILE A 109 0.28 11.77 2.47
C ILE A 109 -1.00 12.45 2.97
N GLU A 110 -2.07 11.69 3.18
CA GLU A 110 -3.35 12.18 3.67
C GLU A 110 -3.26 12.73 5.11
N GLU A 111 -2.46 12.06 5.96
CA GLU A 111 -2.26 12.43 7.36
C GLU A 111 -1.17 13.49 7.59
N ARG A 112 -0.66 14.13 6.53
CA ARG A 112 0.43 15.12 6.62
C ARG A 112 0.22 16.17 7.74
N GLU A 113 -0.99 16.73 7.83
CA GLU A 113 -1.32 17.79 8.80
C GLU A 113 -1.45 17.25 10.24
N SER A 114 -1.57 15.94 10.41
CA SER A 114 -1.67 15.25 11.70
C SER A 114 -0.30 14.84 12.25
N ILE A 115 0.78 14.98 11.45
CA ILE A 115 2.12 14.61 11.87
C ILE A 115 2.62 15.58 12.93
N ASN A 116 2.80 15.06 14.14
CA ASN A 116 3.37 15.80 15.25
C ASN A 116 4.89 15.61 15.30
N GLU A 117 5.57 16.55 15.91
CA GLU A 117 7.02 16.54 16.10
C GLU A 117 7.82 16.52 14.78
N GLY A 118 8.72 17.42 14.64
CA GLY A 118 9.54 17.59 13.44
C GLY A 118 9.42 18.97 12.83
N SER A 119 10.41 19.31 12.00
CA SER A 119 10.35 20.54 11.23
C SER A 119 9.45 20.39 10.00
N GLU A 120 8.91 21.48 9.51
CA GLU A 120 8.15 21.52 8.25
C GLU A 120 8.98 20.96 7.06
N GLU A 121 10.29 21.21 7.07
CA GLU A 121 11.20 20.69 6.06
C GLU A 121 11.32 19.15 6.12
N ASP A 122 11.43 18.58 7.32
CA ASP A 122 11.50 17.13 7.51
C ASP A 122 10.18 16.43 7.12
N ILE A 123 9.05 17.06 7.44
CA ILE A 123 7.72 16.57 7.03
C ILE A 123 7.61 16.61 5.50
N ASN A 124 7.97 17.71 4.86
CA ASN A 124 7.95 17.86 3.41
C ASN A 124 8.87 16.84 2.72
N GLN A 125 10.04 16.55 3.29
CA GLN A 125 10.91 15.50 2.79
C GLN A 125 10.23 14.13 2.85
N LEU A 126 9.64 13.77 3.99
CA LEU A 126 8.91 12.51 4.13
C LEU A 126 7.78 12.39 3.10
N ILE A 127 6.99 13.44 2.91
CA ILE A 127 5.91 13.46 1.93
C ILE A 127 6.45 13.33 0.50
N GLY A 128 7.56 14.00 0.19
CA GLY A 128 8.26 13.85 -1.11
C GLY A 128 8.70 12.41 -1.37
N GLU A 129 9.25 11.73 -0.35
CA GLU A 129 9.61 10.31 -0.41
C GLU A 129 8.37 9.42 -0.67
N CYS A 130 7.24 9.73 -0.04
CA CYS A 130 5.97 9.03 -0.28
C CYS A 130 5.50 9.19 -1.74
N TYR A 131 5.55 10.40 -2.30
CA TYR A 131 5.21 10.63 -3.71
C TYR A 131 6.13 9.85 -4.65
N LEU A 132 7.44 9.84 -4.37
CA LEU A 132 8.42 9.07 -5.15
C LEU A 132 8.11 7.57 -5.11
N LEU A 133 7.88 7.02 -3.92
CA LEU A 133 7.60 5.60 -3.74
C LEU A 133 6.29 5.21 -4.43
N ARG A 134 5.24 6.04 -4.34
CA ARG A 134 3.99 5.84 -5.07
C ARG A 134 4.18 5.81 -6.57
N ALA A 135 4.92 6.78 -7.11
CA ALA A 135 5.24 6.83 -8.54
C ALA A 135 6.04 5.59 -8.98
N TYR A 136 6.98 5.14 -8.16
CA TYR A 136 7.78 3.96 -8.44
C TYR A 136 6.93 2.67 -8.46
N MET A 137 5.99 2.51 -7.53
CA MET A 137 5.08 1.36 -7.54
C MET A 137 4.21 1.33 -8.80
N HIS A 138 3.66 2.47 -9.21
CA HIS A 138 2.90 2.56 -10.47
C HIS A 138 3.78 2.30 -11.69
N PHE A 139 5.02 2.79 -11.69
CA PHE A 139 5.97 2.52 -12.77
C PHE A 139 6.26 1.02 -12.91
N LEU A 140 6.50 0.32 -11.80
CA LEU A 140 6.71 -1.13 -11.82
C LEU A 140 5.46 -1.87 -12.34
N LEU A 141 4.28 -1.52 -11.84
CA LEU A 141 3.03 -2.14 -12.26
C LEU A 141 2.74 -1.92 -13.74
N VAL A 142 2.94 -0.71 -14.28
CA VAL A 142 2.68 -0.45 -15.70
C VAL A 142 3.65 -1.22 -16.60
N ASN A 143 4.89 -1.43 -16.15
CA ASN A 143 5.84 -2.25 -16.90
C ASN A 143 5.53 -3.75 -16.86
N LEU A 144 4.85 -4.22 -15.81
CA LEU A 144 4.46 -5.64 -15.69
C LEU A 144 3.15 -5.96 -16.42
N TYR A 145 2.19 -5.04 -16.37
CA TYR A 145 0.80 -5.29 -16.79
C TYR A 145 0.31 -4.40 -17.93
N GLY A 146 1.02 -3.30 -18.20
CA GLY A 146 0.67 -2.40 -19.30
C GLY A 146 1.06 -2.94 -20.67
N GLN A 147 0.41 -2.42 -21.71
CA GLN A 147 0.82 -2.72 -23.07
C GLN A 147 2.16 -2.02 -23.39
N PRO A 148 3.06 -2.65 -24.16
CA PRO A 148 4.29 -2.01 -24.61
C PRO A 148 4.01 -0.69 -25.33
N TYR A 149 4.69 0.38 -24.97
CA TYR A 149 4.49 1.72 -25.52
C TYR A 149 4.54 1.78 -27.06
N THR A 150 5.35 0.93 -27.67
CA THR A 150 5.53 0.84 -29.13
C THR A 150 4.36 0.17 -29.85
N ARG A 151 3.43 -0.46 -29.12
CA ARG A 151 2.28 -1.12 -29.73
C ARG A 151 1.25 -0.08 -30.16
N PRO A 152 0.73 -0.14 -31.40
CA PRO A 152 -0.34 0.75 -31.83
C PRO A 152 -1.56 0.68 -30.89
N GLY A 153 -2.05 1.83 -30.44
CA GLY A 153 -3.18 1.92 -29.51
C GLY A 153 -2.86 1.67 -28.02
N ALA A 154 -1.60 1.42 -27.67
CA ALA A 154 -1.21 1.14 -26.29
C ALA A 154 -1.58 2.25 -25.29
N LEU A 155 -1.49 3.52 -25.72
CA LEU A 155 -1.84 4.67 -24.88
C LEU A 155 -3.34 4.81 -24.57
N GLU A 156 -4.18 4.11 -25.31
CA GLU A 156 -5.65 4.11 -25.14
C GLU A 156 -6.12 2.92 -24.31
N THR A 157 -5.21 2.01 -23.93
CA THR A 157 -5.55 0.82 -23.15
C THR A 157 -5.51 1.11 -21.64
N THR A 158 -6.44 0.52 -20.92
CA THR A 158 -6.39 0.52 -19.44
C THR A 158 -5.26 -0.40 -18.99
N ALA A 159 -4.34 0.11 -18.18
CA ALA A 159 -3.22 -0.68 -17.66
C ALA A 159 -3.36 -0.93 -16.15
N VAL A 160 -3.24 0.12 -15.35
CA VAL A 160 -3.13 0.03 -13.89
C VAL A 160 -4.06 1.07 -13.25
N PRO A 161 -4.90 0.68 -12.27
CA PRO A 161 -5.72 1.62 -11.53
C PRO A 161 -4.86 2.67 -10.82
N LEU A 162 -5.20 3.93 -10.99
CA LEU A 162 -4.65 5.04 -10.21
C LEU A 162 -5.56 5.33 -9.03
N LYS A 163 -5.00 5.42 -7.85
CA LYS A 163 -5.71 5.88 -6.65
C LYS A 163 -4.89 6.92 -5.93
#